data_3966793db9674f56335b58d429921a35
#
_entry.id   3966793db9674f56335b58d429921a35
#
_cell.length_a   1.000
_cell.length_b   1.000
_cell.length_c   1.000
_cell.angle_alpha   90.00
_cell.angle_beta   90.00
_cell.angle_gamma   90.00
#
_symmetry.space_group_name_H-M   'P 1'
#
loop_
_entity.id
_entity.type
_entity.pdbx_description
1 polymer ?
#
loop_
_entity_poly.entity_id
_entity_poly.type
_entity_poly.pdbx_seq_one_letter_code
_entity_poly.pdbx_strand_id
1 'polypeptide(L)'
;MKRVLSAAVLLPLVLIVFILGNTYVVDVFMGIVALRCIYELFHAFEQKGHHPVRWVGYLAAIAIMFIHVIPEHYAKYAVISIIPISVLILFILVLTKKTKTDVIDIAITFFGVCYIVLFLMFMSIIINMENGKFLIWYVFIASWLTDVFAYLTGKAIGKHHFTDISPNKTIEGCIGGTLGATLCIILYTVLINKFAGFNINVAVISLIGIILSIVGQIGDLSASAIKRYAGIKDYSDLIPGHGGMVDRVDSVIFIAPFTYLLFILMF
;
A
#
# COMPACT_ATOMS: atom_id res chain seq x y z
N MET A 1 13.50 20.24 -10.62
CA MET A 1 12.22 20.96 -10.74
C MET A 1 11.01 20.01 -10.89
N LYS A 2 10.98 19.05 -11.83
CA LYS A 2 9.82 18.14 -12.02
C LYS A 2 9.43 17.35 -10.76
N ARG A 3 10.39 16.84 -9.98
CA ARG A 3 10.14 16.09 -8.72
C ARG A 3 9.45 16.93 -7.65
N VAL A 4 9.91 18.16 -7.46
CA VAL A 4 9.32 19.08 -6.45
C VAL A 4 7.88 19.43 -6.82
N LEU A 5 7.64 19.67 -8.12
CA LEU A 5 6.30 20.03 -8.61
C LEU A 5 5.30 18.87 -8.42
N SER A 6 5.68 17.64 -8.77
CA SER A 6 4.78 16.48 -8.60
C SER A 6 4.51 16.17 -7.12
N ALA A 7 5.51 16.29 -6.22
CA ALA A 7 5.28 16.16 -4.77
C ALA A 7 4.37 17.27 -4.23
N ALA A 8 4.53 18.51 -4.72
CA ALA A 8 3.70 19.66 -4.34
C ALA A 8 2.23 19.52 -4.77
N VAL A 9 1.91 18.65 -5.72
CA VAL A 9 0.52 18.36 -6.13
C VAL A 9 -0.02 17.14 -5.41
N LEU A 10 0.77 16.05 -5.33
CA LEU A 10 0.30 14.79 -4.77
C LEU A 10 0.08 14.86 -3.25
N LEU A 11 1.00 15.49 -2.51
CA LEU A 11 0.87 15.59 -1.06
C LEU A 11 -0.39 16.35 -0.63
N PRO A 12 -0.70 17.57 -1.14
CA PRO A 12 -1.96 18.24 -0.84
C PRO A 12 -3.18 17.45 -1.25
N LEU A 13 -3.16 16.73 -2.39
CA LEU A 13 -4.26 15.90 -2.83
C LEU A 13 -4.58 14.80 -1.81
N VAL A 14 -3.55 14.06 -1.36
CA VAL A 14 -3.70 13.03 -0.33
C VAL A 14 -4.22 13.65 0.98
N LEU A 15 -3.65 14.77 1.43
CA LEU A 15 -4.10 15.47 2.63
C LEU A 15 -5.57 15.88 2.54
N ILE A 16 -5.99 16.49 1.42
CA ILE A 16 -7.37 16.90 1.20
C ILE A 16 -8.32 15.69 1.25
N VAL A 17 -7.98 14.59 0.56
CA VAL A 17 -8.81 13.39 0.53
C VAL A 17 -8.98 12.78 1.92
N PHE A 18 -7.91 12.63 2.70
CA PHE A 18 -7.97 11.95 4.00
C PHE A 18 -8.39 12.86 5.17
N ILE A 19 -8.22 14.18 5.08
CA ILE A 19 -8.66 15.13 6.12
C ILE A 19 -10.11 15.56 5.88
N LEU A 20 -10.44 15.99 4.65
CA LEU A 20 -11.71 16.61 4.32
C LEU A 20 -12.69 15.65 3.63
N GLY A 21 -12.18 14.58 3.02
CA GLY A 21 -13.00 13.58 2.34
C GLY A 21 -13.92 12.84 3.29
N ASN A 22 -15.11 12.52 2.79
CA ASN A 22 -15.98 11.54 3.42
C ASN A 22 -15.59 10.12 2.95
N THR A 23 -16.22 9.10 3.56
CA THR A 23 -16.05 7.69 3.22
C THR A 23 -16.01 7.42 1.72
N TYR A 24 -17.03 7.90 0.99
CA TYR A 24 -17.17 7.64 -0.46
C TYR A 24 -16.06 8.30 -1.28
N VAL A 25 -15.60 9.48 -0.89
CA VAL A 25 -14.48 10.17 -1.56
C VAL A 25 -13.20 9.36 -1.38
N VAL A 26 -12.94 8.83 -0.19
CA VAL A 26 -11.77 7.97 0.06
C VAL A 26 -11.88 6.66 -0.72
N ASP A 27 -13.04 6.02 -0.74
CA ASP A 27 -13.27 4.77 -1.48
C ASP A 27 -13.02 4.95 -2.98
N VAL A 28 -13.58 6.00 -3.59
CA VAL A 28 -13.35 6.31 -5.00
C VAL A 28 -11.89 6.62 -5.27
N PHE A 29 -11.24 7.41 -4.41
CA PHE A 29 -9.81 7.71 -4.53
C PHE A 29 -8.96 6.44 -4.47
N MET A 30 -9.19 5.58 -3.48
CA MET A 30 -8.45 4.33 -3.32
C MET A 30 -8.72 3.35 -4.47
N GLY A 31 -9.95 3.30 -4.97
CA GLY A 31 -10.29 2.52 -6.16
C GLY A 31 -9.54 3.00 -7.41
N ILE A 32 -9.41 4.31 -7.64
CA ILE A 32 -8.62 4.89 -8.74
C ILE A 32 -7.14 4.54 -8.58
N VAL A 33 -6.59 4.67 -7.36
CA VAL A 33 -5.21 4.29 -7.06
C VAL A 33 -4.99 2.80 -7.33
N ALA A 34 -5.90 1.93 -6.87
CA ALA A 34 -5.81 0.49 -7.08
C ALA A 34 -5.91 0.12 -8.57
N LEU A 35 -6.81 0.73 -9.34
CA LEU A 35 -6.90 0.55 -10.79
C LEU A 35 -5.59 0.86 -11.49
N ARG A 36 -4.96 1.97 -11.11
CA ARG A 36 -3.69 2.36 -11.69
C ARG A 36 -2.56 1.43 -11.28
N CYS A 37 -2.50 1.03 -10.02
CA CYS A 37 -1.49 0.09 -9.52
C CYS A 37 -1.61 -1.29 -10.19
N ILE A 38 -2.82 -1.83 -10.36
CA ILE A 38 -3.07 -3.10 -11.07
C ILE A 38 -2.61 -3.01 -12.52
N TYR A 39 -2.94 -1.91 -13.21
CA TYR A 39 -2.46 -1.69 -14.57
C TYR A 39 -0.94 -1.74 -14.65
N GLU A 40 -0.23 -1.03 -13.78
CA GLU A 40 1.22 -0.96 -13.76
C GLU A 40 1.86 -2.32 -13.41
N LEU A 41 1.30 -3.02 -12.42
CA LEU A 41 1.77 -4.35 -12.03
C LEU A 41 1.63 -5.35 -13.18
N PHE A 42 0.45 -5.43 -13.80
CA PHE A 42 0.23 -6.35 -14.92
C PHE A 42 1.08 -6.00 -16.13
N HIS A 43 1.23 -4.70 -16.42
CA HIS A 43 2.11 -4.25 -17.49
C HIS A 43 3.57 -4.68 -17.26
N ALA A 44 4.05 -4.65 -16.01
CA ALA A 44 5.39 -5.13 -15.68
C ALA A 44 5.57 -6.64 -15.98
N PHE A 45 4.59 -7.47 -15.66
CA PHE A 45 4.63 -8.90 -15.98
C PHE A 45 4.47 -9.19 -17.47
N GLU A 46 3.71 -8.39 -18.21
CA GLU A 46 3.56 -8.51 -19.67
C GLU A 46 4.89 -8.31 -20.41
N GLN A 47 5.78 -7.48 -19.88
CA GLN A 47 7.12 -7.31 -20.44
C GLN A 47 7.97 -8.60 -20.36
N LYS A 48 7.55 -9.57 -19.56
CA LYS A 48 8.14 -10.92 -19.47
C LYS A 48 7.37 -11.97 -20.27
N GLY A 49 6.39 -11.55 -21.07
CA GLY A 49 5.59 -12.45 -21.90
C GLY A 49 4.43 -13.12 -21.18
N HIS A 50 4.10 -12.71 -19.96
CA HIS A 50 2.89 -13.16 -19.28
C HIS A 50 1.65 -12.38 -19.73
N HIS A 51 0.48 -12.99 -19.61
CA HIS A 51 -0.79 -12.39 -20.04
C HIS A 51 -1.83 -12.41 -18.91
N PRO A 52 -1.62 -11.63 -17.82
CA PRO A 52 -2.57 -11.57 -16.71
C PRO A 52 -3.94 -11.09 -17.18
N VAL A 53 -5.00 -11.59 -16.53
CA VAL A 53 -6.38 -11.30 -16.92
C VAL A 53 -6.79 -9.93 -16.37
N ARG A 54 -6.45 -8.88 -17.12
CA ARG A 54 -6.58 -7.47 -16.70
C ARG A 54 -7.95 -7.10 -16.17
N TRP A 55 -9.02 -7.52 -16.86
CA TRP A 55 -10.37 -7.13 -16.50
C TRP A 55 -10.82 -7.68 -15.12
N VAL A 56 -10.30 -8.85 -14.68
CA VAL A 56 -10.55 -9.38 -13.34
C VAL A 56 -9.94 -8.46 -12.29
N GLY A 57 -8.69 -8.04 -12.48
CA GLY A 57 -8.03 -7.08 -11.60
C GLY A 57 -8.74 -5.72 -11.56
N TYR A 58 -9.21 -5.23 -12.70
CA TYR A 58 -9.95 -3.96 -12.78
C TYR A 58 -11.30 -4.04 -12.07
N LEU A 59 -12.07 -5.11 -12.25
CA LEU A 59 -13.33 -5.30 -11.54
C LEU A 59 -13.12 -5.37 -10.02
N ALA A 60 -12.09 -6.09 -9.59
CA ALA A 60 -11.75 -6.13 -8.16
C ALA A 60 -11.36 -4.74 -7.63
N ALA A 61 -10.59 -3.95 -8.36
CA ALA A 61 -10.22 -2.58 -7.97
C ALA A 61 -11.45 -1.63 -7.95
N ILE A 62 -12.36 -1.76 -8.91
CA ILE A 62 -13.61 -1.00 -8.94
C ILE A 62 -14.50 -1.36 -7.72
N ALA A 63 -14.46 -2.61 -7.26
CA ALA A 63 -15.24 -3.02 -6.09
C ALA A 63 -14.88 -2.22 -4.83
N ILE A 64 -13.64 -1.71 -4.69
CA ILE A 64 -13.26 -0.83 -3.58
C ILE A 64 -14.13 0.43 -3.56
N MET A 65 -14.45 1.01 -4.71
CA MET A 65 -15.24 2.25 -4.81
C MET A 65 -16.65 2.10 -4.24
N PHE A 66 -17.15 0.88 -4.12
CA PHE A 66 -18.50 0.58 -3.66
C PHE A 66 -18.55 -0.13 -2.31
N ILE A 67 -17.41 -0.32 -1.64
CA ILE A 67 -17.34 -1.13 -0.42
C ILE A 67 -18.28 -0.62 0.68
N HIS A 68 -18.41 0.69 0.86
CA HIS A 68 -19.30 1.30 1.86
C HIS A 68 -20.67 1.73 1.31
N VAL A 69 -20.94 1.49 0.03
CA VAL A 69 -22.30 1.55 -0.53
C VAL A 69 -23.10 0.31 -0.12
N ILE A 70 -22.40 -0.81 0.09
CA ILE A 70 -22.99 -2.06 0.57
C ILE A 70 -23.27 -1.91 2.07
N PRO A 71 -24.49 -2.26 2.55
CA PRO A 71 -24.80 -2.22 3.98
C PRO A 71 -23.76 -3.00 4.80
N GLU A 72 -23.35 -2.46 5.94
CA GLU A 72 -22.23 -2.98 6.77
C GLU A 72 -22.37 -4.48 7.07
N HIS A 73 -23.59 -4.94 7.32
CA HIS A 73 -23.91 -6.35 7.55
C HIS A 73 -23.42 -7.26 6.40
N TYR A 74 -23.47 -6.79 5.15
CA TYR A 74 -23.06 -7.57 3.96
C TYR A 74 -21.62 -7.25 3.52
N ALA A 75 -21.04 -6.12 3.92
CA ALA A 75 -19.73 -5.66 3.47
C ALA A 75 -18.63 -6.68 3.74
N LYS A 76 -18.60 -7.28 4.94
CA LYS A 76 -17.64 -8.34 5.29
C LYS A 76 -17.73 -9.56 4.37
N TYR A 77 -18.94 -9.96 3.97
CA TYR A 77 -19.13 -11.09 3.06
C TYR A 77 -18.71 -10.73 1.64
N ALA A 78 -18.96 -9.49 1.20
CA ALA A 78 -18.52 -8.99 -0.10
C ALA A 78 -16.98 -9.02 -0.18
N VAL A 79 -16.28 -8.52 0.84
CA VAL A 79 -14.82 -8.54 0.92
C VAL A 79 -14.27 -9.97 0.87
N ILE A 80 -14.80 -10.87 1.70
CA ILE A 80 -14.35 -12.27 1.75
C ILE A 80 -14.62 -12.97 0.41
N SER A 81 -15.68 -12.63 -0.29
CA SER A 81 -16.05 -13.27 -1.56
C SER A 81 -15.19 -12.86 -2.75
N ILE A 82 -14.46 -11.75 -2.68
CA ILE A 82 -13.58 -11.29 -3.78
C ILE A 82 -12.59 -12.39 -4.18
N ILE A 83 -11.94 -13.03 -3.20
CA ILE A 83 -10.93 -14.07 -3.46
C ILE A 83 -11.56 -15.30 -4.17
N PRO A 84 -12.55 -16.00 -3.59
CA PRO A 84 -13.07 -17.21 -4.21
C PRO A 84 -13.76 -16.92 -5.55
N ILE A 85 -14.44 -15.79 -5.72
CA ILE A 85 -15.04 -15.39 -7.00
C ILE A 85 -13.96 -15.15 -8.04
N SER A 86 -12.90 -14.41 -7.71
CA SER A 86 -11.79 -14.18 -8.64
C SER A 86 -11.14 -15.49 -9.07
N VAL A 87 -10.86 -16.40 -8.14
CA VAL A 87 -10.29 -17.72 -8.44
C VAL A 87 -11.22 -18.53 -9.34
N LEU A 88 -12.52 -18.60 -9.02
CA LEU A 88 -13.50 -19.33 -9.82
C LEU A 88 -13.55 -18.81 -11.27
N ILE A 89 -13.65 -17.50 -11.45
CA ILE A 89 -13.68 -16.87 -12.76
C ILE A 89 -12.40 -17.19 -13.56
N LEU A 90 -11.23 -17.06 -12.93
CA LEU A 90 -9.94 -17.31 -13.56
C LEU A 90 -9.82 -18.77 -14.03
N PHE A 91 -10.23 -19.75 -13.21
CA PHE A 91 -10.22 -21.15 -13.62
C PHE A 91 -11.22 -21.46 -14.74
N ILE A 92 -12.42 -20.87 -14.73
CA ILE A 92 -13.38 -21.00 -15.83
C ILE A 92 -12.77 -20.52 -17.15
N LEU A 93 -12.01 -19.42 -17.14
CA LEU A 93 -11.35 -18.89 -18.33
C LEU A 93 -10.32 -19.87 -18.91
N VAL A 94 -9.49 -20.48 -18.08
CA VAL A 94 -8.49 -21.49 -18.53
C VAL A 94 -9.16 -22.74 -19.03
N LEU A 95 -10.15 -23.27 -18.29
CA LEU A 95 -10.85 -24.50 -18.67
C LEU A 95 -11.62 -24.38 -20.00
N THR A 96 -12.13 -23.18 -20.29
CA THR A 96 -12.86 -22.94 -21.56
C THR A 96 -11.93 -22.75 -22.76
N LYS A 97 -10.59 -22.64 -22.54
CA LYS A 97 -9.56 -22.43 -23.59
C LYS A 97 -9.87 -21.27 -24.56
N LYS A 98 -10.73 -20.34 -24.17
CA LYS A 98 -11.11 -19.17 -24.98
C LYS A 98 -10.03 -18.09 -25.02
N THR A 99 -9.07 -18.14 -24.11
CA THR A 99 -7.97 -17.18 -24.01
C THR A 99 -6.63 -17.90 -24.08
N LYS A 100 -5.56 -17.18 -24.40
CA LYS A 100 -4.17 -17.70 -24.34
C LYS A 100 -3.62 -17.77 -22.92
N THR A 101 -4.47 -17.53 -21.93
CA THR A 101 -4.13 -17.46 -20.51
C THR A 101 -3.75 -18.85 -19.99
N ASP A 102 -2.63 -18.94 -19.36
CA ASP A 102 -2.14 -20.16 -18.70
C ASP A 102 -2.31 -20.10 -17.17
N VAL A 103 -1.85 -21.12 -16.46
CA VAL A 103 -1.95 -21.20 -15.00
C VAL A 103 -1.05 -20.15 -14.33
N ILE A 104 0.06 -19.75 -14.97
CA ILE A 104 0.96 -18.71 -14.45
C ILE A 104 0.26 -17.35 -14.55
N ASP A 105 -0.43 -17.07 -15.64
CA ASP A 105 -1.20 -15.84 -15.82
C ASP A 105 -2.32 -15.71 -14.78
N ILE A 106 -2.98 -16.84 -14.44
CA ILE A 106 -3.93 -16.87 -13.32
C ILE A 106 -3.24 -16.51 -12.01
N ALA A 107 -2.09 -17.13 -11.72
CA ALA A 107 -1.36 -16.89 -10.49
C ALA A 107 -0.93 -15.41 -10.37
N ILE A 108 -0.47 -14.81 -11.48
CA ILE A 108 -0.12 -13.38 -11.53
C ILE A 108 -1.36 -12.49 -11.32
N THR A 109 -2.48 -12.86 -11.96
CA THR A 109 -3.74 -12.10 -11.79
C THR A 109 -4.22 -12.16 -10.34
N PHE A 110 -4.23 -13.36 -9.76
CA PHE A 110 -4.60 -13.58 -8.36
C PHE A 110 -3.67 -12.85 -7.41
N PHE A 111 -2.35 -12.94 -7.64
CA PHE A 111 -1.35 -12.18 -6.89
C PHE A 111 -1.63 -10.67 -6.95
N GLY A 112 -1.92 -10.12 -8.13
CA GLY A 112 -2.25 -8.71 -8.30
C GLY A 112 -3.50 -8.29 -7.51
N VAL A 113 -4.57 -9.10 -7.54
CA VAL A 113 -5.78 -8.84 -6.74
C VAL A 113 -5.46 -8.86 -5.24
N CYS A 114 -4.71 -9.84 -4.76
CA CYS A 114 -4.36 -9.93 -3.34
C CYS A 114 -3.40 -8.80 -2.93
N TYR A 115 -2.31 -8.62 -3.67
CA TYR A 115 -1.23 -7.70 -3.33
C TYR A 115 -1.62 -6.23 -3.44
N ILE A 116 -2.35 -5.86 -4.50
CA ILE A 116 -2.74 -4.47 -4.73
C ILE A 116 -4.13 -4.19 -4.17
N VAL A 117 -5.14 -4.93 -4.66
CA VAL A 117 -6.54 -4.56 -4.40
C VAL A 117 -6.92 -4.79 -2.95
N LEU A 118 -6.70 -6.01 -2.44
CA LEU A 118 -7.08 -6.33 -1.06
C LEU A 118 -6.26 -5.52 -0.05
N PHE A 119 -4.97 -5.30 -0.31
CA PHE A 119 -4.13 -4.56 0.62
C PHE A 119 -4.47 -3.07 0.65
N LEU A 120 -4.69 -2.44 -0.51
CA LEU A 120 -5.11 -1.02 -0.57
C LEU A 120 -6.54 -0.80 -0.04
N MET A 121 -7.42 -1.81 -0.14
CA MET A 121 -8.76 -1.74 0.43
C MET A 121 -8.74 -1.47 1.95
N PHE A 122 -7.70 -1.90 2.66
CA PHE A 122 -7.58 -1.63 4.09
C PHE A 122 -7.49 -0.13 4.41
N MET A 123 -7.03 0.72 3.48
CA MET A 123 -7.08 2.18 3.65
C MET A 123 -8.53 2.68 3.79
N SER A 124 -9.43 2.17 2.93
CA SER A 124 -10.88 2.46 3.00
C SER A 124 -11.52 1.87 4.26
N ILE A 125 -11.07 0.69 4.70
CA ILE A 125 -11.59 0.08 5.93
C ILE A 125 -11.13 0.87 7.16
N ILE A 126 -9.84 1.23 7.25
CA ILE A 126 -9.28 1.96 8.40
C ILE A 126 -9.98 3.31 8.58
N ILE A 127 -10.20 4.08 7.51
CA ILE A 127 -10.83 5.42 7.61
C ILE A 127 -12.26 5.35 8.16
N ASN A 128 -12.93 4.20 8.00
CA ASN A 128 -14.29 3.96 8.46
C ASN A 128 -14.39 3.24 9.82
N MET A 129 -13.25 2.89 10.42
CA MET A 129 -13.23 2.45 11.82
C MET A 129 -13.63 3.58 12.76
N GLU A 130 -14.01 3.25 13.98
CA GLU A 130 -14.12 4.23 15.06
C GLU A 130 -12.79 4.99 15.19
N ASN A 131 -12.85 6.31 15.15
CA ASN A 131 -11.66 7.18 15.12
C ASN A 131 -10.71 6.98 13.91
N GLY A 132 -11.16 6.36 12.82
CA GLY A 132 -10.36 6.04 11.64
C GLY A 132 -9.62 7.23 11.03
N LYS A 133 -10.20 8.44 11.13
CA LYS A 133 -9.53 9.70 10.70
C LYS A 133 -8.22 9.99 11.44
N PHE A 134 -8.06 9.49 12.66
CA PHE A 134 -6.79 9.55 13.38
C PHE A 134 -5.92 8.32 13.10
N LEU A 135 -6.54 7.15 12.99
CA LEU A 135 -5.81 5.88 12.78
C LEU A 135 -5.08 5.83 11.43
N ILE A 136 -5.66 6.41 10.39
CA ILE A 136 -5.07 6.40 9.04
C ILE A 136 -3.69 7.09 8.99
N TRP A 137 -3.43 8.05 9.87
CA TRP A 137 -2.15 8.75 9.91
C TRP A 137 -0.99 7.87 10.37
N TYR A 138 -1.24 6.80 11.12
CA TYR A 138 -0.20 5.83 11.45
C TYR A 138 0.38 5.17 10.20
N VAL A 139 -0.47 4.91 9.18
CA VAL A 139 -0.02 4.36 7.89
C VAL A 139 0.93 5.34 7.19
N PHE A 140 0.52 6.62 7.09
CA PHE A 140 1.33 7.63 6.40
C PHE A 140 2.61 7.99 7.17
N ILE A 141 2.54 8.12 8.49
CA ILE A 141 3.72 8.38 9.33
C ILE A 141 4.70 7.21 9.22
N ALA A 142 4.23 5.95 9.34
CA ALA A 142 5.07 4.78 9.21
C ALA A 142 5.71 4.69 7.81
N SER A 143 4.98 4.97 6.73
CA SER A 143 5.51 4.92 5.37
C SER A 143 6.50 6.06 5.12
N TRP A 144 6.02 7.31 5.17
CA TRP A 144 6.80 8.46 4.70
C TRP A 144 8.00 8.77 5.59
N LEU A 145 7.86 8.67 6.92
CA LEU A 145 8.95 9.01 7.82
C LEU A 145 9.99 7.89 7.91
N THR A 146 9.59 6.62 7.70
CA THR A 146 10.58 5.55 7.53
C THR A 146 11.50 5.86 6.35
N ASP A 147 10.96 6.24 5.20
CA ASP A 147 11.77 6.55 4.01
C ASP A 147 12.64 7.78 4.21
N VAL A 148 12.10 8.85 4.82
CA VAL A 148 12.85 10.08 5.12
C VAL A 148 14.02 9.80 6.06
N PHE A 149 13.77 9.15 7.19
CA PHE A 149 14.83 8.86 8.16
C PHE A 149 15.81 7.80 7.65
N ALA A 150 15.34 6.80 6.87
CA ALA A 150 16.22 5.83 6.23
C ALA A 150 17.18 6.52 5.24
N TYR A 151 16.68 7.44 4.43
CA TYR A 151 17.51 8.22 3.52
C TYR A 151 18.53 9.12 4.26
N LEU A 152 18.09 9.86 5.27
CA LEU A 152 18.95 10.77 6.04
C LEU A 152 20.05 9.99 6.78
N THR A 153 19.69 8.93 7.48
CA THR A 153 20.64 8.09 8.24
C THR A 153 21.59 7.36 7.29
N GLY A 154 21.06 6.75 6.22
CA GLY A 154 21.84 6.04 5.23
C GLY A 154 22.85 6.95 4.53
N LYS A 155 22.46 8.21 4.24
CA LYS A 155 23.38 9.21 3.66
C LYS A 155 24.45 9.68 4.64
N ALA A 156 24.11 9.80 5.94
CA ALA A 156 25.02 10.32 6.97
C ALA A 156 26.05 9.28 7.44
N ILE A 157 25.63 8.04 7.67
CA ILE A 157 26.45 7.01 8.31
C ILE A 157 26.37 5.64 7.63
N GLY A 158 25.64 5.49 6.52
CA GLY A 158 25.49 4.22 5.80
C GLY A 158 26.80 3.70 5.24
N LYS A 159 27.18 2.48 5.60
CA LYS A 159 28.40 1.79 5.16
C LYS A 159 28.11 0.41 4.58
N HIS A 160 27.07 -0.26 5.09
CA HIS A 160 26.77 -1.64 4.73
C HIS A 160 25.52 -1.67 3.84
N HIS A 161 25.69 -2.14 2.60
CA HIS A 161 24.56 -2.36 1.69
C HIS A 161 23.62 -3.41 2.27
N PHE A 162 22.32 -3.18 2.12
CA PHE A 162 21.31 -4.07 2.67
C PHE A 162 21.02 -5.25 1.73
N THR A 163 20.87 -4.98 0.40
CA THR A 163 20.49 -6.00 -0.59
C THR A 163 20.83 -5.55 -2.02
N ASP A 164 21.10 -6.51 -2.89
CA ASP A 164 21.36 -6.28 -4.32
C ASP A 164 20.09 -5.81 -5.08
N ILE A 165 18.90 -6.11 -4.55
CA ILE A 165 17.62 -5.70 -5.14
C ILE A 165 17.50 -4.17 -5.15
N SER A 166 17.98 -3.51 -4.08
CA SER A 166 17.99 -2.05 -3.91
C SER A 166 19.35 -1.59 -3.40
N PRO A 167 20.34 -1.39 -4.30
CA PRO A 167 21.73 -1.12 -3.91
C PRO A 167 21.95 0.16 -3.11
N ASN A 168 21.00 1.10 -3.17
CA ASN A 168 21.09 2.37 -2.44
C ASN A 168 20.61 2.26 -0.98
N LYS A 169 20.00 1.13 -0.57
CA LYS A 169 19.59 0.93 0.81
C LYS A 169 20.76 0.40 1.64
N THR A 170 20.90 0.95 2.86
CA THR A 170 21.92 0.56 3.83
C THR A 170 21.27 0.02 5.09
N ILE A 171 21.96 -0.88 5.81
CA ILE A 171 21.51 -1.44 7.08
C ILE A 171 21.30 -0.32 8.11
N GLU A 172 22.24 0.61 8.21
CA GLU A 172 22.16 1.77 9.11
C GLU A 172 20.95 2.65 8.76
N GLY A 173 20.69 2.83 7.46
CA GLY A 173 19.51 3.52 6.98
C GLY A 173 18.21 2.83 7.41
N CYS A 174 18.13 1.50 7.26
CA CYS A 174 16.96 0.73 7.69
C CYS A 174 16.69 0.85 9.19
N ILE A 175 17.73 0.77 10.02
CA ILE A 175 17.61 0.95 11.47
C ILE A 175 17.19 2.40 11.81
N GLY A 176 17.84 3.39 11.19
CA GLY A 176 17.52 4.80 11.40
C GLY A 176 16.11 5.17 10.95
N GLY A 177 15.64 4.58 9.83
CA GLY A 177 14.26 4.70 9.37
C GLY A 177 13.26 4.17 10.39
N THR A 178 13.51 2.95 10.89
CA THR A 178 12.64 2.33 11.91
C THR A 178 12.59 3.14 13.20
N LEU A 179 13.73 3.57 13.72
CA LEU A 179 13.77 4.36 14.96
C LEU A 179 13.12 5.74 14.79
N GLY A 180 13.44 6.43 13.69
CA GLY A 180 12.90 7.77 13.41
C GLY A 180 11.39 7.75 13.21
N ALA A 181 10.86 6.82 12.43
CA ALA A 181 9.42 6.67 12.24
C ALA A 181 8.71 6.31 13.54
N THR A 182 9.28 5.39 14.34
CA THR A 182 8.72 5.02 15.63
C THR A 182 8.65 6.21 16.59
N LEU A 183 9.70 7.04 16.67
CA LEU A 183 9.67 8.27 17.48
C LEU A 183 8.56 9.23 17.04
N CYS A 184 8.34 9.39 15.73
CA CYS A 184 7.27 10.23 15.22
C CYS A 184 5.87 9.63 15.50
N ILE A 185 5.72 8.32 15.45
CA ILE A 185 4.49 7.61 15.85
C ILE A 185 4.20 7.83 17.33
N ILE A 186 5.22 7.73 18.19
CA ILE A 186 5.09 8.02 19.62
C ILE A 186 4.65 9.47 19.84
N LEU A 187 5.33 10.42 19.18
CA LEU A 187 4.98 11.83 19.28
C LEU A 187 3.54 12.10 18.84
N TYR A 188 3.13 11.55 17.70
CA TYR A 188 1.76 11.64 17.21
C TYR A 188 0.76 11.09 18.24
N THR A 189 1.04 9.92 18.81
CA THR A 189 0.20 9.30 19.84
C THR A 189 0.06 10.17 21.09
N VAL A 190 1.16 10.72 21.58
CA VAL A 190 1.14 11.64 22.74
C VAL A 190 0.27 12.87 22.43
N LEU A 191 0.36 13.41 21.22
CA LEU A 191 -0.45 14.56 20.80
C LEU A 191 -1.95 14.22 20.74
N ILE A 192 -2.33 13.10 20.13
CA ILE A 192 -3.76 12.73 20.07
C ILE A 192 -4.32 12.33 21.44
N ASN A 193 -3.52 11.68 22.30
CA ASN A 193 -3.92 11.42 23.67
C ASN A 193 -4.21 12.72 24.41
N LYS A 194 -3.35 13.74 24.27
CA LYS A 194 -3.48 15.01 24.96
C LYS A 194 -4.62 15.90 24.42
N PHE A 195 -4.77 15.99 23.09
CA PHE A 195 -5.63 16.97 22.46
C PHE A 195 -6.95 16.40 21.93
N ALA A 196 -6.99 15.10 21.61
CA ALA A 196 -8.19 14.42 21.11
C ALA A 196 -8.80 13.45 22.13
N GLY A 197 -8.25 13.36 23.35
CA GLY A 197 -8.82 12.56 24.44
C GLY A 197 -8.64 11.06 24.30
N PHE A 198 -7.71 10.61 23.45
CA PHE A 198 -7.37 9.19 23.35
C PHE A 198 -6.60 8.72 24.59
N ASN A 199 -6.63 7.42 24.83
CA ASN A 199 -5.86 6.78 25.92
C ASN A 199 -5.06 5.60 25.38
N ILE A 200 -4.28 5.84 24.32
CA ILE A 200 -3.46 4.80 23.68
C ILE A 200 -2.17 4.62 24.49
N ASN A 201 -1.87 3.35 24.82
CA ASN A 201 -0.65 3.03 25.55
C ASN A 201 0.59 3.26 24.68
N VAL A 202 1.46 4.18 25.15
CA VAL A 202 2.67 4.58 24.41
C VAL A 202 3.66 3.42 24.23
N ALA A 203 3.77 2.51 25.18
CA ALA A 203 4.67 1.37 25.06
C ALA A 203 4.20 0.39 23.98
N VAL A 204 2.90 0.13 23.90
CA VAL A 204 2.32 -0.75 22.87
C VAL A 204 2.44 -0.12 21.50
N ILE A 205 2.14 1.18 21.36
CA ILE A 205 2.24 1.87 20.07
C ILE A 205 3.70 1.99 19.59
N SER A 206 4.67 2.01 20.51
CA SER A 206 6.10 1.98 20.15
C SER A 206 6.46 0.67 19.46
N LEU A 207 5.98 -0.46 19.97
CA LEU A 207 6.17 -1.77 19.34
C LEU A 207 5.48 -1.84 17.98
N ILE A 208 4.26 -1.33 17.89
CA ILE A 208 3.53 -1.23 16.62
C ILE A 208 4.30 -0.37 15.61
N GLY A 209 4.82 0.77 16.02
CA GLY A 209 5.62 1.65 15.17
C GLY A 209 6.84 0.94 14.56
N ILE A 210 7.55 0.14 15.36
CA ILE A 210 8.66 -0.69 14.89
C ILE A 210 8.17 -1.69 13.84
N ILE A 211 7.10 -2.42 14.14
CA ILE A 211 6.54 -3.43 13.22
C ILE A 211 6.10 -2.78 11.90
N LEU A 212 5.34 -1.69 11.94
CA LEU A 212 4.84 -1.01 10.76
C LEU A 212 5.97 -0.46 9.89
N SER A 213 7.03 0.10 10.50
CA SER A 213 8.20 0.57 9.76
C SER A 213 8.94 -0.57 9.06
N ILE A 214 9.16 -1.70 9.74
CA ILE A 214 9.80 -2.88 9.13
C ILE A 214 8.93 -3.43 8.00
N VAL A 215 7.62 -3.54 8.20
CA VAL A 215 6.67 -4.00 7.19
C VAL A 215 6.66 -3.08 5.97
N GLY A 216 6.72 -1.75 6.16
CA GLY A 216 6.84 -0.79 5.07
C GLY A 216 8.13 -0.96 4.26
N GLN A 217 9.25 -1.18 4.93
CA GLN A 217 10.53 -1.44 4.25
C GLN A 217 10.49 -2.74 3.43
N ILE A 218 9.82 -3.79 3.93
CA ILE A 218 9.58 -5.03 3.19
C ILE A 218 8.70 -4.75 1.96
N GLY A 219 7.68 -3.89 2.08
CA GLY A 219 6.81 -3.49 0.99
C GLY A 219 7.57 -2.85 -0.17
N ASP A 220 8.40 -1.83 0.09
CA ASP A 220 9.24 -1.18 -0.91
C ASP A 220 10.24 -2.18 -1.54
N LEU A 221 10.87 -3.05 -0.75
CA LEU A 221 11.75 -4.08 -1.28
C LEU A 221 11.02 -5.09 -2.16
N SER A 222 9.79 -5.45 -1.80
CA SER A 222 8.94 -6.35 -2.60
C SER A 222 8.60 -5.75 -3.95
N ALA A 223 8.19 -4.49 -4.00
CA ALA A 223 7.96 -3.76 -5.24
C ALA A 223 9.24 -3.64 -6.07
N SER A 224 10.38 -3.40 -5.42
CA SER A 224 11.69 -3.37 -6.07
C SER A 224 12.07 -4.74 -6.65
N ALA A 225 11.79 -5.84 -5.95
CA ALA A 225 12.03 -7.19 -6.45
C ALA A 225 11.22 -7.49 -7.73
N ILE A 226 9.95 -7.12 -7.75
CA ILE A 226 9.10 -7.26 -8.95
C ILE A 226 9.66 -6.44 -10.11
N LYS A 227 10.10 -5.21 -9.88
CA LYS A 227 10.74 -4.38 -10.92
C LYS A 227 11.99 -5.06 -11.50
N ARG A 228 12.86 -5.62 -10.65
CA ARG A 228 14.05 -6.35 -11.11
C ARG A 228 13.69 -7.60 -11.91
N TYR A 229 12.69 -8.36 -11.45
CA TYR A 229 12.17 -9.49 -12.21
C TYR A 229 11.67 -9.05 -13.59
N ALA A 230 10.88 -7.98 -13.66
CA ALA A 230 10.35 -7.43 -14.90
C ALA A 230 11.43 -6.81 -15.82
N GLY A 231 12.63 -6.52 -15.30
CA GLY A 231 13.70 -5.85 -16.02
C GLY A 231 13.48 -4.34 -16.17
N ILE A 232 12.64 -3.76 -15.31
CA ILE A 232 12.32 -2.33 -15.29
C ILE A 232 12.92 -1.65 -14.07
N LYS A 233 13.03 -0.32 -14.11
CA LYS A 233 13.45 0.51 -13.00
C LYS A 233 12.27 1.11 -12.24
N ASP A 234 11.31 1.64 -12.95
CA ASP A 234 10.10 2.25 -12.44
C ASP A 234 8.90 1.57 -13.12
N TYR A 235 7.75 1.47 -12.44
CA TYR A 235 6.57 0.83 -13.01
C TYR A 235 5.95 1.59 -14.19
N SER A 236 6.08 2.92 -14.19
CA SER A 236 5.67 3.80 -15.29
C SER A 236 6.27 5.19 -15.12
N ASP A 237 6.09 6.05 -16.13
CA ASP A 237 6.46 7.48 -16.09
C ASP A 237 5.25 8.39 -15.79
N LEU A 238 4.21 7.86 -15.11
CA LEU A 238 2.97 8.59 -14.81
C LEU A 238 3.24 9.88 -14.07
N ILE A 239 4.10 9.81 -13.05
CA ILE A 239 4.44 10.97 -12.23
C ILE A 239 5.84 11.43 -12.64
N PRO A 240 5.96 12.58 -13.36
CA PRO A 240 7.22 13.02 -13.90
C PRO A 240 8.32 13.14 -12.82
N GLY A 241 9.35 12.29 -12.93
CA GLY A 241 10.48 12.23 -12.01
C GLY A 241 10.23 11.44 -10.72
N HIS A 242 9.04 10.84 -10.54
CA HIS A 242 8.68 10.01 -9.40
C HIS A 242 8.25 8.58 -9.77
N GLY A 243 8.22 8.21 -11.06
CA GLY A 243 7.84 6.88 -11.49
C GLY A 243 6.34 6.64 -11.52
N GLY A 244 5.93 5.40 -11.31
CA GLY A 244 4.53 4.97 -11.32
C GLY A 244 3.79 5.18 -10.00
N MET A 245 2.51 4.81 -10.03
CA MET A 245 1.66 4.84 -8.84
C MET A 245 2.11 3.76 -7.82
N VAL A 246 2.45 2.56 -8.29
CA VAL A 246 2.99 1.50 -7.40
C VAL A 246 4.25 1.98 -6.69
N ASP A 247 5.15 2.72 -7.37
CA ASP A 247 6.35 3.29 -6.77
C ASP A 247 6.06 4.30 -5.65
N ARG A 248 4.83 4.81 -5.54
CA ARG A 248 4.41 5.80 -4.52
C ARG A 248 3.66 5.18 -3.34
N VAL A 249 3.11 4.00 -3.51
CA VAL A 249 2.27 3.33 -2.49
C VAL A 249 2.83 1.98 -2.06
N ASP A 250 4.00 1.59 -2.53
CA ASP A 250 4.65 0.29 -2.28
C ASP A 250 4.75 -0.06 -0.77
N SER A 251 5.20 0.88 0.05
CA SER A 251 5.22 0.73 1.51
C SER A 251 3.81 0.75 2.10
N VAL A 252 2.93 1.65 1.61
CA VAL A 252 1.54 1.79 2.08
C VAL A 252 0.75 0.52 1.87
N ILE A 253 0.95 -0.16 0.72
CA ILE A 253 0.30 -1.43 0.39
C ILE A 253 0.48 -2.44 1.54
N PHE A 254 1.69 -2.61 2.05
CA PHE A 254 1.95 -3.53 3.16
C PHE A 254 1.53 -2.98 4.51
N ILE A 255 1.76 -1.69 4.77
CA ILE A 255 1.47 -1.09 6.09
C ILE A 255 -0.03 -1.08 6.39
N ALA A 256 -0.90 -0.82 5.41
CA ALA A 256 -2.33 -0.69 5.63
C ALA A 256 -2.98 -1.93 6.28
N PRO A 257 -2.85 -3.16 5.75
CA PRO A 257 -3.45 -4.34 6.39
C PRO A 257 -2.87 -4.62 7.77
N PHE A 258 -1.56 -4.41 7.98
CA PHE A 258 -0.95 -4.61 9.29
C PHE A 258 -1.39 -3.55 10.30
N THR A 259 -1.58 -2.30 9.88
CA THR A 259 -2.17 -1.26 10.75
C THR A 259 -3.56 -1.68 11.20
N TYR A 260 -4.42 -2.10 10.27
CA TYR A 260 -5.77 -2.57 10.60
C TYR A 260 -5.74 -3.73 11.61
N LEU A 261 -4.94 -4.78 11.34
CA LEU A 261 -4.83 -5.95 12.20
C LEU A 261 -4.34 -5.59 13.61
N LEU A 262 -3.30 -4.76 13.71
CA LEU A 262 -2.72 -4.36 15.00
C LEU A 262 -3.70 -3.49 15.80
N PHE A 263 -4.47 -2.62 15.15
CA PHE A 263 -5.47 -1.82 15.85
C PHE A 263 -6.68 -2.62 16.30
N ILE A 264 -7.18 -3.60 15.53
CA ILE A 264 -8.25 -4.50 15.98
C ILE A 264 -7.83 -5.33 17.21
N LEU A 265 -6.54 -5.69 17.30
CA LEU A 265 -6.04 -6.43 18.46
C LEU A 265 -5.85 -5.55 19.70
N MET A 266 -5.84 -4.21 19.53
CA MET A 266 -5.65 -3.25 20.63
C MET A 266 -6.94 -2.65 21.17
N PHE A 267 -7.96 -2.53 20.33
CA PHE A 267 -9.25 -1.92 20.64
C PHE A 267 -10.38 -2.94 20.50
#